data_faab1dc1f5ac24456dc69893bb31eb59
#
_entry.id   faab1dc1f5ac24456dc69893bb31eb59
#
_cell.length_a   1.000
_cell.length_b   1.000
_cell.length_c   1.000
_cell.angle_alpha   90.00
_cell.angle_beta   90.00
_cell.angle_gamma   90.00
#
_symmetry.space_group_name_H-M   'P 1'
#
loop_
_entity.id
_entity.type
_entity.pdbx_description
1 polymer ?
#
loop_
_entity_poly.entity_id
_entity_poly.type
_entity_poly.pdbx_seq_one_letter_code
_entity_poly.pdbx_strand_id
1 'polypeptide(L)'
;MKKTLCALLCAALFCSFAAALPDMGELTAKSAVLSDVNGNILYAKNADEALQPASVTKIMTMLLVMEAVDSGQAAWTDMVTGSAYASSMGGTQIWLKEGEQLSLDEMMKAIAVGSANDCAVAVAEHLAGTESAFVERMNTRAAELGCTNTRFINANGLDAGEDKTLTSAHDLALISCELLRHPDVLKYTTIWMDTIRNGAFTLANTNKMLRRYDGLIGLKTGYISQAGFCISAAAERSGMQMIAIVMGAPTKDDRMADATKLLNYGFANFAPYTPDLTEVLTPIPVTMGTQDTVPLTADGMGTVVVEKERAGGLTVQTDLPEAIEAPVGAGTQIGSVTVLDGEETVCTIPIRTVESVERLGFSDIFSRLGRMLMMQAAY
;
A
#
# COMPACT_ATOMS: atom_id res chain seq x y z
N MET A 1 -76.58 0.28 -4.68
CA MET A 1 -75.68 1.21 -4.01
C MET A 1 -74.43 0.45 -3.60
N LYS A 2 -73.40 0.49 -4.44
CA LYS A 2 -72.10 -0.14 -4.16
C LYS A 2 -71.17 0.94 -3.63
N LYS A 3 -70.71 0.82 -2.38
CA LYS A 3 -69.72 1.71 -1.78
C LYS A 3 -68.32 1.22 -2.19
N THR A 4 -67.62 1.97 -3.03
CA THR A 4 -66.25 1.77 -3.40
C THR A 4 -65.35 2.40 -2.33
N LEU A 5 -64.65 1.58 -1.58
CA LEU A 5 -63.66 2.00 -0.59
C LEU A 5 -62.32 2.23 -1.30
N CYS A 6 -61.93 3.50 -1.39
CA CYS A 6 -60.64 3.91 -1.96
C CYS A 6 -59.59 3.80 -0.85
N ALA A 7 -58.75 2.76 -0.94
CA ALA A 7 -57.57 2.62 -0.08
C ALA A 7 -56.45 3.50 -0.63
N LEU A 8 -56.13 4.62 0.03
CA LEU A 8 -54.94 5.41 -0.21
C LEU A 8 -53.73 4.64 0.36
N LEU A 9 -52.95 4.09 -0.52
CA LEU A 9 -51.62 3.52 -0.16
C LEU A 9 -50.63 4.69 -0.06
N CYS A 10 -50.36 5.19 1.17
CA CYS A 10 -49.24 6.08 1.41
C CYS A 10 -47.94 5.29 1.28
N ALA A 11 -47.30 5.33 0.11
CA ALA A 11 -45.93 4.95 -0.05
C ALA A 11 -45.07 6.02 0.64
N ALA A 12 -44.62 5.75 1.86
CA ALA A 12 -43.59 6.54 2.52
C ALA A 12 -42.26 6.24 1.77
N LEU A 13 -41.89 7.14 0.88
CA LEU A 13 -40.54 7.22 0.36
C LEU A 13 -39.60 7.57 1.53
N PHE A 14 -38.99 6.57 2.13
CA PHE A 14 -37.80 6.76 2.95
C PHE A 14 -36.67 7.15 1.99
N CYS A 15 -36.56 8.45 1.68
CA CYS A 15 -35.29 8.99 1.23
C CYS A 15 -34.35 8.91 2.42
N SER A 16 -33.50 7.90 2.45
CA SER A 16 -32.30 7.89 3.30
C SER A 16 -31.45 9.05 2.81
N PHE A 17 -31.51 10.20 3.47
CA PHE A 17 -30.51 11.23 3.32
C PHE A 17 -29.22 10.63 3.89
N ALA A 18 -28.33 10.16 3.05
CA ALA A 18 -26.94 9.97 3.47
C ALA A 18 -26.48 11.34 3.98
N ALA A 19 -26.20 11.44 5.28
CA ALA A 19 -25.67 12.68 5.84
C ALA A 19 -24.34 12.92 5.17
N ALA A 20 -24.16 14.11 4.58
CA ALA A 20 -22.88 14.45 3.97
C ALA A 20 -21.81 14.44 5.05
N LEU A 21 -20.64 13.85 4.74
CA LEU A 21 -19.49 13.86 5.65
C LEU A 21 -19.21 15.30 6.11
N PRO A 22 -18.83 15.51 7.38
CA PRO A 22 -18.54 16.86 7.89
C PRO A 22 -17.42 17.50 7.11
N ASP A 23 -17.51 18.81 6.87
CA ASP A 23 -16.45 19.56 6.22
C ASP A 23 -15.18 19.51 7.08
N MET A 24 -14.11 19.02 6.50
CA MET A 24 -12.81 19.00 7.15
C MET A 24 -12.19 20.40 7.25
N GLY A 25 -12.67 21.37 6.48
CA GLY A 25 -12.12 22.72 6.32
C GLY A 25 -10.84 22.73 5.47
N GLU A 26 -10.32 23.91 5.16
CA GLU A 26 -9.22 24.09 4.23
C GLU A 26 -7.90 23.47 4.71
N LEU A 27 -7.15 22.89 3.77
CA LEU A 27 -5.77 22.47 3.93
C LEU A 27 -4.84 23.51 3.28
N THR A 28 -3.68 23.74 3.87
CA THR A 28 -2.68 24.68 3.34
C THR A 28 -1.85 24.10 2.20
N ALA A 29 -1.75 22.77 2.14
CA ALA A 29 -1.04 22.03 1.11
C ALA A 29 -1.61 22.29 -0.29
N LYS A 30 -0.74 22.21 -1.31
CA LYS A 30 -1.15 22.29 -2.72
C LYS A 30 -1.98 21.10 -3.13
N SER A 31 -1.55 19.90 -2.75
CA SER A 31 -2.21 18.64 -3.03
C SER A 31 -2.22 17.77 -1.78
N ALA A 32 -3.31 17.05 -1.56
CA ALA A 32 -3.45 16.16 -0.41
C ALA A 32 -4.43 15.01 -0.69
N VAL A 33 -4.16 13.87 -0.09
CA VAL A 33 -5.01 12.68 -0.13
C VAL A 33 -5.08 12.06 1.26
N LEU A 34 -6.26 11.57 1.62
CA LEU A 34 -6.44 10.58 2.67
C LEU A 34 -6.91 9.28 2.01
N SER A 35 -6.23 8.18 2.30
CA SER A 35 -6.65 6.85 1.86
C SER A 35 -6.67 5.86 3.01
N ASP A 36 -7.37 4.74 2.82
CA ASP A 36 -7.16 3.54 3.62
C ASP A 36 -5.93 2.77 3.11
N VAL A 37 -5.58 1.68 3.78
CA VAL A 37 -4.44 0.82 3.40
C VAL A 37 -4.68 0.01 2.13
N ASN A 38 -5.94 -0.11 1.68
CA ASN A 38 -6.30 -0.81 0.45
C ASN A 38 -6.26 0.10 -0.79
N GLY A 39 -5.96 1.40 -0.62
CA GLY A 39 -5.87 2.37 -1.70
C GLY A 39 -7.19 3.10 -2.00
N ASN A 40 -8.25 2.88 -1.22
CA ASN A 40 -9.50 3.62 -1.38
C ASN A 40 -9.30 5.07 -0.93
N ILE A 41 -9.62 6.02 -1.80
CA ILE A 41 -9.47 7.45 -1.52
C ILE A 41 -10.68 7.94 -0.72
N LEU A 42 -10.43 8.40 0.50
CA LEU A 42 -11.43 8.90 1.44
C LEU A 42 -11.57 10.43 1.41
N TYR A 43 -10.52 11.12 0.97
CA TYR A 43 -10.50 12.56 0.74
C TYR A 43 -9.43 12.90 -0.31
N ALA A 44 -9.74 13.87 -1.17
CA ALA A 44 -8.84 14.32 -2.23
C ALA A 44 -8.88 15.85 -2.39
N LYS A 45 -7.70 16.46 -2.48
CA LYS A 45 -7.48 17.84 -2.88
C LYS A 45 -6.40 17.85 -3.95
N ASN A 46 -6.71 18.22 -5.20
CA ASN A 46 -5.77 18.23 -6.31
C ASN A 46 -4.95 16.94 -6.41
N ALA A 47 -5.59 15.78 -6.19
CA ALA A 47 -4.92 14.51 -5.94
C ALA A 47 -3.98 14.07 -7.05
N ASP A 48 -4.30 14.41 -8.31
CA ASP A 48 -3.56 13.99 -9.51
C ASP A 48 -2.59 15.07 -10.02
N GLU A 49 -2.45 16.19 -9.30
CA GLU A 49 -1.48 17.23 -9.65
C GLU A 49 -0.05 16.70 -9.52
N ALA A 50 0.72 16.73 -10.62
CA ALA A 50 2.10 16.28 -10.65
C ALA A 50 3.01 17.32 -9.96
N LEU A 51 3.52 16.96 -8.78
CA LEU A 51 4.38 17.78 -7.94
C LEU A 51 5.69 17.05 -7.59
N GLN A 52 6.69 17.81 -7.15
CA GLN A 52 7.92 17.21 -6.64
C GLN A 52 7.70 16.67 -5.21
N PRO A 53 8.03 15.38 -4.95
CA PRO A 53 7.86 14.78 -3.63
C PRO A 53 9.05 15.02 -2.67
N ALA A 54 10.16 15.53 -3.18
CA ALA A 54 11.44 15.54 -2.47
C ALA A 54 11.78 14.14 -1.91
N SER A 55 12.30 14.04 -0.69
CA SER A 55 12.66 12.74 -0.08
C SER A 55 11.49 11.79 0.21
N VAL A 56 10.23 12.15 -0.08
CA VAL A 56 9.12 11.18 -0.08
C VAL A 56 9.31 10.14 -1.20
N THR A 57 10.08 10.45 -2.25
CA THR A 57 10.59 9.49 -3.26
C THR A 57 11.12 8.19 -2.65
N LYS A 58 11.76 8.28 -1.47
CA LYS A 58 12.36 7.11 -0.80
C LYS A 58 11.34 6.06 -0.33
N ILE A 59 10.03 6.35 -0.39
CA ILE A 59 9.00 5.32 -0.18
C ILE A 59 9.12 4.25 -1.26
N MET A 60 9.29 4.63 -2.53
CA MET A 60 9.52 3.68 -3.62
C MET A 60 10.87 2.96 -3.46
N THR A 61 11.91 3.65 -3.01
CA THR A 61 13.20 3.01 -2.72
C THR A 61 13.07 1.96 -1.62
N MET A 62 12.37 2.28 -0.53
CA MET A 62 12.10 1.32 0.55
C MET A 62 11.23 0.16 0.08
N LEU A 63 10.23 0.41 -0.77
CA LEU A 63 9.39 -0.65 -1.35
C LEU A 63 10.23 -1.66 -2.13
N LEU A 64 11.08 -1.20 -3.04
CA LEU A 64 11.94 -2.11 -3.82
C LEU A 64 12.95 -2.88 -2.95
N VAL A 65 13.40 -2.30 -1.84
CA VAL A 65 14.22 -3.03 -0.84
C VAL A 65 13.41 -4.13 -0.19
N MET A 66 12.18 -3.83 0.28
CA MET A 66 11.31 -4.81 0.91
C MET A 66 11.00 -5.97 -0.05
N GLU A 67 10.62 -5.67 -1.29
CA GLU A 67 10.35 -6.67 -2.32
C GLU A 67 11.58 -7.54 -2.63
N ALA A 68 12.78 -6.94 -2.69
CA ALA A 68 14.01 -7.70 -2.91
C ALA A 68 14.32 -8.67 -1.75
N VAL A 69 14.06 -8.26 -0.51
CA VAL A 69 14.25 -9.12 0.66
C VAL A 69 13.19 -10.22 0.73
N ASP A 70 11.92 -9.89 0.53
CA ASP A 70 10.81 -10.84 0.59
C ASP A 70 10.90 -11.90 -0.52
N SER A 71 11.43 -11.53 -1.69
CA SER A 71 11.70 -12.48 -2.79
C SER A 71 13.00 -13.28 -2.62
N GLY A 72 13.81 -12.98 -1.61
CA GLY A 72 15.12 -13.62 -1.39
C GLY A 72 16.21 -13.15 -2.36
N GLN A 73 15.99 -12.07 -3.11
CA GLN A 73 17.02 -11.47 -3.96
C GLN A 73 18.08 -10.70 -3.15
N ALA A 74 17.73 -10.26 -1.95
CA ALA A 74 18.63 -9.62 -1.00
C ALA A 74 18.36 -10.11 0.43
N ALA A 75 19.33 -9.96 1.31
CA ALA A 75 19.21 -10.27 2.73
C ALA A 75 19.57 -9.04 3.57
N TRP A 76 18.94 -8.88 4.73
CA TRP A 76 19.25 -7.77 5.66
C TRP A 76 20.72 -7.73 6.08
N THR A 77 21.40 -8.88 6.02
CA THR A 77 22.82 -9.05 6.34
C THR A 77 23.77 -8.73 5.19
N ASP A 78 23.27 -8.49 3.98
CA ASP A 78 24.11 -8.16 2.84
C ASP A 78 24.88 -6.86 3.09
N MET A 79 26.17 -6.88 2.76
CA MET A 79 27.04 -5.73 2.92
C MET A 79 26.95 -4.82 1.70
N VAL A 80 26.35 -3.65 1.89
CA VAL A 80 26.21 -2.61 0.87
C VAL A 80 27.41 -1.69 0.92
N THR A 81 28.08 -1.53 -0.22
CA THR A 81 29.29 -0.70 -0.33
C THR A 81 28.95 0.69 -0.84
N GLY A 82 29.40 1.73 -0.15
CA GLY A 82 29.32 3.11 -0.62
C GLY A 82 30.25 3.31 -1.83
N SER A 83 29.69 3.63 -2.99
CA SER A 83 30.47 4.05 -4.16
C SER A 83 30.98 5.47 -4.02
N ALA A 84 31.91 5.90 -4.88
CA ALA A 84 32.30 7.30 -5.00
C ALA A 84 31.10 8.21 -5.32
N TYR A 85 30.16 7.73 -6.14
CA TYR A 85 28.96 8.46 -6.49
C TYR A 85 28.00 8.58 -5.30
N ALA A 86 27.69 7.48 -4.63
CA ALA A 86 26.86 7.50 -3.42
C ALA A 86 27.44 8.42 -2.33
N SER A 87 28.76 8.36 -2.12
CA SER A 87 29.46 9.21 -1.14
C SER A 87 29.45 10.70 -1.48
N SER A 88 29.25 11.06 -2.75
CA SER A 88 29.19 12.44 -3.21
C SER A 88 27.81 13.09 -3.03
N MET A 89 26.81 12.33 -2.58
CA MET A 89 25.43 12.85 -2.44
C MET A 89 25.37 14.00 -1.43
N GLY A 90 24.62 15.03 -1.83
CA GLY A 90 24.33 16.17 -0.96
C GLY A 90 23.05 15.99 -0.12
N GLY A 91 22.66 17.04 0.57
CA GLY A 91 21.46 17.07 1.40
C GLY A 91 21.60 16.24 2.67
N THR A 92 20.53 15.52 3.06
CA THR A 92 20.56 14.68 4.25
C THR A 92 21.31 13.38 3.96
N GLN A 93 22.29 13.04 4.82
CA GLN A 93 23.21 11.93 4.61
C GLN A 93 23.81 11.45 5.93
N ILE A 94 24.40 10.28 5.93
CA ILE A 94 25.18 9.75 7.04
C ILE A 94 26.69 9.94 6.83
N TRP A 95 27.08 10.67 5.78
CA TRP A 95 28.48 10.84 5.33
C TRP A 95 29.13 9.48 5.05
N LEU A 96 28.43 8.66 4.24
CA LEU A 96 28.94 7.38 3.79
C LEU A 96 30.22 7.59 2.99
N LYS A 97 31.30 6.88 3.35
CA LYS A 97 32.57 7.00 2.67
C LYS A 97 32.65 6.06 1.48
N GLU A 98 33.43 6.44 0.47
CA GLU A 98 33.78 5.50 -0.61
C GLU A 98 34.45 4.25 -0.05
N GLY A 99 33.97 3.06 -0.45
CA GLY A 99 34.44 1.77 0.03
C GLY A 99 33.92 1.37 1.42
N GLU A 100 33.24 2.26 2.14
CA GLU A 100 32.62 1.89 3.42
C GLU A 100 31.49 0.89 3.20
N GLN A 101 31.39 -0.10 4.06
CA GLN A 101 30.36 -1.13 4.02
C GLN A 101 29.50 -1.09 5.27
N LEU A 102 28.18 -1.06 5.07
CA LEU A 102 27.16 -1.23 6.10
C LEU A 102 26.19 -2.33 5.67
N SER A 103 25.56 -3.00 6.62
CA SER A 103 24.51 -3.97 6.28
C SER A 103 23.31 -3.28 5.62
N LEU A 104 22.56 -4.02 4.81
CA LEU A 104 21.31 -3.52 4.21
C LEU A 104 20.33 -3.05 5.29
N ASP A 105 20.31 -3.70 6.46
CA ASP A 105 19.55 -3.28 7.65
C ASP A 105 19.96 -1.88 8.13
N GLU A 106 21.28 -1.61 8.27
CA GLU A 106 21.76 -0.28 8.68
C GLU A 106 21.48 0.79 7.60
N MET A 107 21.62 0.42 6.31
CA MET A 107 21.27 1.32 5.20
C MET A 107 19.78 1.66 5.21
N MET A 108 18.91 0.67 5.41
CA MET A 108 17.46 0.87 5.49
C MET A 108 17.08 1.75 6.68
N LYS A 109 17.71 1.57 7.86
CA LYS A 109 17.56 2.48 9.01
C LYS A 109 17.96 3.91 8.66
N ALA A 110 19.10 4.10 7.99
CA ALA A 110 19.56 5.43 7.59
C ALA A 110 18.57 6.10 6.61
N ILE A 111 17.99 5.34 5.68
CA ILE A 111 17.00 5.82 4.70
C ILE A 111 15.69 6.21 5.39
N ALA A 112 15.12 5.33 6.20
CA ALA A 112 13.81 5.53 6.82
C ALA A 112 13.85 6.60 7.92
N VAL A 113 14.83 6.53 8.81
CA VAL A 113 14.94 7.39 10.00
C VAL A 113 15.62 8.71 9.64
N GLY A 114 16.84 8.62 9.10
CA GLY A 114 17.70 9.78 8.79
C GLY A 114 17.39 10.43 7.45
N SER A 115 16.65 9.75 6.57
CA SER A 115 16.43 10.22 5.19
C SER A 115 17.71 10.29 4.34
N ALA A 116 18.70 9.44 4.62
CA ALA A 116 20.03 9.46 4.02
C ALA A 116 19.99 9.27 2.50
N ASN A 117 20.50 10.26 1.76
CA ASN A 117 20.55 10.25 0.29
C ASN A 117 21.66 9.33 -0.22
N ASP A 118 22.82 9.37 0.43
CA ASP A 118 23.98 8.50 0.16
C ASP A 118 23.61 7.02 0.31
N CYS A 119 22.89 6.64 1.36
CA CYS A 119 22.41 5.28 1.54
C CYS A 119 21.38 4.87 0.49
N ALA A 120 20.47 5.77 0.09
CA ALA A 120 19.48 5.47 -0.93
C ALA A 120 20.13 5.14 -2.27
N VAL A 121 21.18 5.89 -2.67
CA VAL A 121 21.95 5.63 -3.87
C VAL A 121 22.77 4.34 -3.75
N ALA A 122 23.47 4.12 -2.62
CA ALA A 122 24.25 2.91 -2.40
C ALA A 122 23.41 1.63 -2.47
N VAL A 123 22.19 1.67 -1.89
CA VAL A 123 21.24 0.55 -1.97
C VAL A 123 20.71 0.36 -3.38
N ALA A 124 20.44 1.44 -4.11
CA ALA A 124 20.02 1.37 -5.51
C ALA A 124 21.09 0.70 -6.38
N GLU A 125 22.36 1.09 -6.21
CA GLU A 125 23.49 0.47 -6.90
C GLU A 125 23.68 -1.00 -6.50
N HIS A 126 23.51 -1.33 -5.22
CA HIS A 126 23.60 -2.71 -4.73
C HIS A 126 22.54 -3.62 -5.37
N LEU A 127 21.27 -3.18 -5.42
CA LEU A 127 20.16 -4.00 -5.91
C LEU A 127 20.06 -4.08 -7.44
N ALA A 128 20.56 -3.06 -8.16
CA ALA A 128 20.39 -2.98 -9.61
C ALA A 128 21.71 -2.79 -10.40
N GLY A 129 22.86 -2.75 -9.71
CA GLY A 129 24.17 -2.50 -10.31
C GLY A 129 24.45 -1.02 -10.56
N THR A 130 23.44 -0.22 -10.89
CA THR A 130 23.55 1.25 -11.06
C THR A 130 22.27 1.93 -10.56
N GLU A 131 22.38 3.22 -10.13
CA GLU A 131 21.18 4.00 -9.80
C GLU A 131 20.23 4.13 -11.00
N SER A 132 20.76 4.29 -12.23
CA SER A 132 19.94 4.37 -13.44
C SER A 132 19.08 3.11 -13.64
N ALA A 133 19.64 1.92 -13.49
CA ALA A 133 18.89 0.68 -13.60
C ALA A 133 17.87 0.52 -12.46
N PHE A 134 18.19 1.04 -11.27
CA PHE A 134 17.23 1.07 -10.16
C PHE A 134 16.07 2.01 -10.44
N VAL A 135 16.33 3.18 -11.01
CA VAL A 135 15.29 4.16 -11.42
C VAL A 135 14.36 3.57 -12.49
N GLU A 136 14.89 2.78 -13.42
CA GLU A 136 14.05 2.04 -14.37
C GLU A 136 13.11 1.07 -13.65
N ARG A 137 13.59 0.33 -12.64
CA ARG A 137 12.74 -0.53 -11.79
C ARG A 137 11.70 0.29 -11.01
N MET A 138 12.08 1.46 -10.43
CA MET A 138 11.14 2.35 -9.74
C MET A 138 9.99 2.79 -10.68
N ASN A 139 10.29 3.17 -11.91
CA ASN A 139 9.29 3.62 -12.87
C ASN A 139 8.43 2.46 -13.39
N THR A 140 9.02 1.29 -13.61
CA THR A 140 8.29 0.07 -13.95
C THR A 140 7.31 -0.30 -12.84
N ARG A 141 7.78 -0.31 -11.59
CA ARG A 141 6.94 -0.65 -10.44
C ARG A 141 5.83 0.37 -10.22
N ALA A 142 6.10 1.66 -10.41
CA ALA A 142 5.08 2.71 -10.36
C ALA A 142 3.97 2.46 -11.40
N ALA A 143 4.35 2.11 -12.63
CA ALA A 143 3.37 1.79 -13.69
C ALA A 143 2.53 0.54 -13.34
N GLU A 144 3.14 -0.51 -12.77
CA GLU A 144 2.44 -1.72 -12.31
C GLU A 144 1.42 -1.41 -11.19
N LEU A 145 1.73 -0.44 -10.31
CA LEU A 145 0.83 0.05 -9.27
C LEU A 145 -0.27 0.99 -9.79
N GLY A 146 -0.27 1.31 -11.09
CA GLY A 146 -1.24 2.23 -11.69
C GLY A 146 -0.92 3.72 -11.47
N CYS A 147 0.31 4.06 -11.07
CA CYS A 147 0.75 5.44 -10.88
C CYS A 147 0.95 6.13 -12.23
N THR A 148 -0.04 6.90 -12.67
CA THR A 148 -0.04 7.54 -14.00
C THR A 148 0.62 8.91 -14.04
N ASN A 149 0.82 9.55 -12.87
CA ASN A 149 1.40 10.89 -12.74
C ASN A 149 2.81 10.85 -12.12
N THR A 150 3.46 9.67 -12.12
CA THR A 150 4.74 9.45 -11.46
C THR A 150 5.86 9.19 -12.46
N ARG A 151 6.96 9.93 -12.28
CA ARG A 151 8.24 9.68 -12.95
C ARG A 151 9.38 9.95 -11.98
N PHE A 152 10.09 8.90 -11.64
CA PHE A 152 11.31 8.97 -10.84
C PHE A 152 12.53 9.22 -11.75
N ILE A 153 13.49 10.02 -11.25
CA ILE A 153 14.77 10.29 -11.93
C ILE A 153 15.98 9.85 -11.08
N ASN A 154 15.78 9.61 -9.80
CA ASN A 154 16.78 9.10 -8.87
C ASN A 154 16.13 8.39 -7.69
N ALA A 155 16.93 7.74 -6.85
CA ALA A 155 16.48 6.96 -5.70
C ALA A 155 16.21 7.79 -4.44
N ASN A 156 16.54 9.09 -4.42
CA ASN A 156 16.58 9.89 -3.20
C ASN A 156 15.66 11.12 -3.19
N GLY A 157 15.23 11.61 -4.35
CA GLY A 157 14.32 12.75 -4.52
C GLY A 157 15.01 14.12 -4.47
N LEU A 158 16.34 14.17 -4.66
CA LEU A 158 17.03 15.43 -4.93
C LEU A 158 16.82 15.86 -6.39
N ASP A 159 16.89 17.16 -6.65
CA ASP A 159 16.89 17.67 -8.02
C ASP A 159 18.21 17.28 -8.71
N ALA A 160 18.12 16.91 -9.98
CA ALA A 160 19.26 16.64 -10.85
C ALA A 160 19.29 17.63 -12.01
N GLY A 161 19.66 18.87 -11.72
CA GLY A 161 19.65 19.95 -12.71
C GLY A 161 18.24 20.35 -13.14
N GLU A 162 17.94 20.24 -14.44
CA GLU A 162 16.61 20.55 -14.99
C GLU A 162 15.62 19.39 -14.83
N ASP A 163 16.11 18.16 -14.74
CA ASP A 163 15.28 16.98 -14.53
C ASP A 163 14.75 16.89 -13.09
N LYS A 164 13.50 16.47 -12.96
CA LYS A 164 12.79 16.42 -11.68
C LYS A 164 12.02 15.13 -11.54
N THR A 165 12.06 14.57 -10.33
CA THR A 165 11.08 13.57 -9.94
C THR A 165 9.73 14.26 -9.76
N LEU A 166 8.71 13.74 -10.44
CA LEU A 166 7.32 14.17 -10.31
C LEU A 166 6.45 12.99 -9.88
N THR A 167 5.46 13.29 -9.08
CA THR A 167 4.44 12.33 -8.65
C THR A 167 3.20 13.09 -8.19
N SER A 168 2.06 12.40 -8.03
CA SER A 168 0.85 12.97 -7.45
C SER A 168 0.62 12.48 -6.02
N ALA A 169 -0.27 13.14 -5.28
CA ALA A 169 -0.65 12.66 -3.95
C ALA A 169 -1.40 11.31 -4.04
N HIS A 170 -2.18 11.10 -5.11
CA HIS A 170 -2.83 9.83 -5.40
C HIS A 170 -1.80 8.71 -5.61
N ASP A 171 -0.84 8.92 -6.50
CA ASP A 171 0.19 7.91 -6.78
C ASP A 171 1.03 7.59 -5.54
N LEU A 172 1.37 8.60 -4.73
CA LEU A 172 2.07 8.39 -3.47
C LEU A 172 1.25 7.58 -2.45
N ALA A 173 -0.09 7.74 -2.46
CA ALA A 173 -0.95 6.90 -1.63
C ALA A 173 -0.87 5.44 -2.07
N LEU A 174 -0.95 5.14 -3.38
CA LEU A 174 -0.81 3.78 -3.91
C LEU A 174 0.53 3.15 -3.53
N ILE A 175 1.64 3.89 -3.72
CA ILE A 175 2.98 3.40 -3.36
C ILE A 175 3.11 3.19 -1.84
N SER A 176 2.49 4.06 -1.03
CA SER A 176 2.50 3.93 0.43
C SER A 176 1.67 2.74 0.91
N CYS A 177 0.53 2.47 0.28
CA CYS A 177 -0.29 1.28 0.53
C CYS A 177 0.51 0.01 0.25
N GLU A 178 1.17 -0.04 -0.92
CA GLU A 178 1.98 -1.20 -1.28
C GLU A 178 3.14 -1.42 -0.31
N LEU A 179 3.85 -0.35 0.08
CA LEU A 179 4.91 -0.45 1.08
C LEU A 179 4.41 -1.02 2.42
N LEU A 180 3.19 -0.66 2.85
CA LEU A 180 2.60 -1.17 4.10
C LEU A 180 2.15 -2.64 4.01
N ARG A 181 2.04 -3.22 2.81
CA ARG A 181 1.84 -4.67 2.63
C ARG A 181 3.06 -5.49 3.03
N HIS A 182 4.21 -4.85 3.21
CA HIS A 182 5.43 -5.42 3.75
C HIS A 182 5.57 -5.04 5.25
N PRO A 183 5.03 -5.81 6.21
CA PRO A 183 4.92 -5.39 7.61
C PRO A 183 6.28 -5.13 8.26
N ASP A 184 7.34 -5.73 7.74
CA ASP A 184 8.71 -5.53 8.21
C ASP A 184 9.20 -4.09 8.04
N VAL A 185 8.60 -3.29 7.15
CA VAL A 185 8.93 -1.86 7.01
C VAL A 185 8.69 -1.10 8.31
N LEU A 186 7.72 -1.52 9.12
CA LEU A 186 7.42 -0.87 10.39
C LEU A 186 8.58 -0.96 11.40
N LYS A 187 9.47 -1.96 11.26
CA LYS A 187 10.71 -2.06 12.04
C LYS A 187 11.61 -0.83 11.86
N TYR A 188 11.46 -0.10 10.76
CA TYR A 188 12.27 1.07 10.40
C TYR A 188 11.49 2.39 10.54
N THR A 189 10.27 2.45 10.02
CA THR A 189 9.49 3.70 9.95
C THR A 189 8.99 4.19 11.29
N THR A 190 8.85 3.30 12.29
CA THR A 190 8.43 3.61 13.66
C THR A 190 9.57 4.03 14.56
N ILE A 191 10.83 3.85 14.15
CA ILE A 191 12.00 4.24 14.95
C ILE A 191 12.02 5.75 15.13
N TRP A 192 12.05 6.22 16.39
CA TRP A 192 12.28 7.63 16.69
C TRP A 192 13.76 7.99 16.68
N MET A 193 14.57 7.20 17.37
CA MET A 193 16.03 7.35 17.42
C MET A 193 16.67 5.96 17.47
N ASP A 194 17.77 5.78 16.75
CA ASP A 194 18.59 4.57 16.77
C ASP A 194 20.04 4.92 16.42
N THR A 195 20.89 3.93 16.42
CA THR A 195 22.30 4.07 16.03
C THR A 195 22.66 3.10 14.94
N ILE A 196 23.66 3.47 14.14
CA ILE A 196 24.35 2.64 13.16
C ILE A 196 25.86 2.67 13.42
N ARG A 197 26.63 1.90 12.64
CA ARG A 197 28.10 1.84 12.82
C ARG A 197 28.50 1.43 14.24
N ASN A 198 27.88 0.35 14.74
CA ASN A 198 28.11 -0.15 16.12
C ASN A 198 27.95 0.93 17.20
N GLY A 199 26.97 1.81 17.06
CA GLY A 199 26.68 2.88 18.01
C GLY A 199 27.43 4.20 17.76
N ALA A 200 28.31 4.25 16.76
CA ALA A 200 29.12 5.45 16.49
C ALA A 200 28.37 6.59 15.79
N PHE A 201 27.20 6.30 15.22
CA PHE A 201 26.39 7.31 14.53
C PHE A 201 24.92 7.23 14.95
N THR A 202 24.40 8.34 15.48
CA THR A 202 23.02 8.43 15.94
C THR A 202 22.10 8.94 14.83
N LEU A 203 21.00 8.24 14.62
CA LEU A 203 19.90 8.62 13.74
C LEU A 203 18.75 9.19 14.56
N ALA A 204 18.11 10.26 14.07
CA ALA A 204 16.88 10.81 14.61
C ALA A 204 15.85 10.97 13.49
N ASN A 205 14.62 10.49 13.73
CA ASN A 205 13.61 10.50 12.70
C ASN A 205 13.20 11.91 12.28
N THR A 206 13.18 12.13 10.98
CA THR A 206 12.74 13.39 10.37
C THR A 206 11.23 13.61 10.53
N ASN A 207 10.46 12.54 10.73
CA ASN A 207 9.02 12.58 10.98
C ASN A 207 8.71 12.81 12.47
N LYS A 208 8.58 14.07 12.87
CA LYS A 208 8.30 14.42 14.26
C LYS A 208 6.89 14.06 14.72
N MET A 209 5.98 13.69 13.81
CA MET A 209 4.65 13.21 14.18
C MET A 209 4.70 11.88 14.95
N LEU A 210 5.76 11.07 14.81
CA LEU A 210 5.95 9.84 15.59
C LEU A 210 5.86 10.04 17.11
N ARG A 211 6.16 11.24 17.62
CA ARG A 211 6.06 11.59 19.04
C ARG A 211 4.87 12.47 19.40
N ARG A 212 4.07 12.87 18.43
CA ARG A 212 3.02 13.87 18.62
C ARG A 212 1.63 13.39 18.22
N TYR A 213 1.58 12.36 17.37
CA TYR A 213 0.33 11.81 16.87
C TYR A 213 0.18 10.37 17.34
N ASP A 214 -0.85 10.10 18.10
CA ASP A 214 -1.14 8.76 18.63
C ASP A 214 -1.45 7.78 17.49
N GLY A 215 -0.81 6.59 17.55
CA GLY A 215 -0.95 5.55 16.54
C GLY A 215 -0.15 5.79 15.25
N LEU A 216 0.73 6.80 15.16
CA LEU A 216 1.54 6.99 13.95
C LEU A 216 2.55 5.84 13.76
N ILE A 217 2.54 5.22 12.57
CA ILE A 217 3.42 4.11 12.17
C ILE A 217 4.44 4.50 11.09
N GLY A 218 4.42 5.73 10.61
CA GLY A 218 5.39 6.23 9.63
C GLY A 218 4.79 7.31 8.75
N LEU A 219 5.17 7.43 7.46
CA LEU A 219 6.21 6.72 6.69
C LEU A 219 7.41 7.63 6.46
N LYS A 220 7.24 8.71 5.63
CA LYS A 220 8.36 9.51 5.13
C LYS A 220 8.03 10.98 4.97
N THR A 221 8.98 11.85 5.32
CA THR A 221 8.93 13.30 5.07
C THR A 221 9.83 13.68 3.90
N GLY A 222 9.49 14.78 3.22
CA GLY A 222 10.31 15.40 2.19
C GLY A 222 10.33 16.91 2.30
N TYR A 223 11.40 17.52 1.83
CA TYR A 223 11.54 18.96 1.67
C TYR A 223 12.66 19.29 0.70
N ILE A 224 12.36 20.09 -0.29
CA ILE A 224 13.28 20.94 -1.04
C ILE A 224 12.56 22.27 -1.29
N SER A 225 13.27 23.34 -1.57
CA SER A 225 12.67 24.69 -1.70
C SER A 225 11.58 24.77 -2.76
N GLN A 226 11.71 24.03 -3.85
CA GLN A 226 10.75 24.00 -4.96
C GLN A 226 9.50 23.17 -4.65
N ALA A 227 9.68 22.05 -3.93
CA ALA A 227 8.59 21.15 -3.55
C ALA A 227 7.75 21.70 -2.39
N GLY A 228 8.35 22.52 -1.52
CA GLY A 228 7.77 22.80 -0.21
C GLY A 228 7.87 21.59 0.73
N PHE A 229 7.05 21.54 1.76
CA PHE A 229 7.06 20.47 2.74
C PHE A 229 6.07 19.37 2.37
N CYS A 230 6.58 18.13 2.24
CA CYS A 230 5.81 16.95 1.86
C CYS A 230 5.88 15.86 2.93
N ILE A 231 4.84 15.04 3.05
CA ILE A 231 4.81 13.88 3.93
C ILE A 231 3.87 12.81 3.37
N SER A 232 4.27 11.55 3.51
CA SER A 232 3.35 10.43 3.64
C SER A 232 3.33 10.03 5.11
N ALA A 233 2.18 10.20 5.75
CA ALA A 233 1.96 9.87 7.16
C ALA A 233 0.96 8.72 7.24
N ALA A 234 1.37 7.60 7.84
CA ALA A 234 0.49 6.47 8.12
C ALA A 234 0.27 6.33 9.61
N ALA A 235 -0.98 6.03 9.99
CA ALA A 235 -1.36 5.80 11.37
C ALA A 235 -2.31 4.62 11.48
N GLU A 236 -2.24 3.91 12.62
CA GLU A 236 -3.11 2.80 12.95
C GLU A 236 -3.82 3.02 14.26
N ARG A 237 -5.14 2.84 14.29
CA ARG A 237 -5.97 2.85 15.50
C ARG A 237 -7.06 1.79 15.39
N SER A 238 -7.20 0.98 16.44
CA SER A 238 -8.26 -0.05 16.51
C SER A 238 -8.31 -0.97 15.28
N GLY A 239 -7.14 -1.36 14.75
CA GLY A 239 -7.03 -2.23 13.58
C GLY A 239 -7.32 -1.54 12.23
N MET A 240 -7.54 -0.24 12.22
CA MET A 240 -7.73 0.54 11.00
C MET A 240 -6.48 1.36 10.69
N GLN A 241 -5.91 1.16 9.52
CA GLN A 241 -4.77 1.93 9.02
C GLN A 241 -5.25 3.00 8.03
N MET A 242 -4.71 4.20 8.19
CA MET A 242 -4.97 5.34 7.31
C MET A 242 -3.68 6.00 6.86
N ILE A 243 -3.67 6.50 5.64
CA ILE A 243 -2.53 7.15 5.00
C ILE A 243 -2.94 8.55 4.59
N ALA A 244 -2.24 9.55 5.12
CA ALA A 244 -2.39 10.95 4.74
C ALA A 244 -1.17 11.40 3.91
N ILE A 245 -1.39 11.76 2.67
CA ILE A 245 -0.41 12.38 1.79
C ILE A 245 -0.62 13.88 1.80
N VAL A 246 0.45 14.63 2.03
CA VAL A 246 0.46 16.10 1.96
C VAL A 246 1.62 16.53 1.09
N MET A 247 1.37 17.31 0.05
CA MET A 247 2.39 17.81 -0.87
C MET A 247 2.33 19.34 -0.97
N GLY A 248 3.48 19.97 -0.97
CA GLY A 248 3.59 21.40 -1.20
C GLY A 248 3.04 22.28 -0.07
N ALA A 249 3.10 21.83 1.18
CA ALA A 249 2.77 22.68 2.32
C ALA A 249 3.78 23.82 2.47
N PRO A 250 3.35 25.04 2.88
CA PRO A 250 4.24 26.20 2.97
C PRO A 250 5.31 26.07 4.04
N THR A 251 4.96 25.47 5.19
CA THR A 251 5.86 25.31 6.32
C THR A 251 5.85 23.88 6.83
N LYS A 252 6.84 23.55 7.65
CA LYS A 252 6.92 22.26 8.33
C LYS A 252 5.74 22.01 9.28
N ASP A 253 5.28 23.07 9.94
CA ASP A 253 4.17 22.98 10.89
C ASP A 253 2.83 22.84 10.15
N ASP A 254 2.64 23.54 9.04
CA ASP A 254 1.47 23.36 8.15
C ASP A 254 1.38 21.93 7.63
N ARG A 255 2.49 21.36 7.16
CA ARG A 255 2.55 19.96 6.72
C ARG A 255 2.06 18.99 7.81
N MET A 256 2.51 19.20 9.06
CA MET A 256 2.10 18.35 10.18
C MET A 256 0.64 18.60 10.57
N ALA A 257 0.19 19.86 10.52
CA ALA A 257 -1.20 20.22 10.80
C ALA A 257 -2.16 19.60 9.80
N ASP A 258 -1.85 19.71 8.49
CA ASP A 258 -2.67 19.14 7.42
C ASP A 258 -2.72 17.60 7.51
N ALA A 259 -1.59 16.93 7.74
CA ALA A 259 -1.55 15.48 7.91
C ALA A 259 -2.35 15.03 9.16
N THR A 260 -2.22 15.76 10.27
CA THR A 260 -2.99 15.51 11.50
C THR A 260 -4.50 15.66 11.25
N LYS A 261 -4.88 16.70 10.51
CA LYS A 261 -6.27 17.00 10.18
C LYS A 261 -6.89 15.89 9.31
N LEU A 262 -6.16 15.44 8.28
CA LEU A 262 -6.56 14.32 7.43
C LEU A 262 -6.75 13.03 8.24
N LEU A 263 -5.77 12.64 9.03
CA LEU A 263 -5.83 11.43 9.84
C LEU A 263 -6.96 11.49 10.88
N ASN A 264 -7.13 12.65 11.56
CA ASN A 264 -8.22 12.84 12.52
C ASN A 264 -9.59 12.77 11.83
N TYR A 265 -9.72 13.36 10.65
CA TYR A 265 -10.94 13.26 9.85
C TYR A 265 -11.26 11.80 9.51
N GLY A 266 -10.25 11.03 9.06
CA GLY A 266 -10.40 9.63 8.78
C GLY A 266 -10.88 8.84 9.99
N PHE A 267 -10.16 8.90 11.10
CA PHE A 267 -10.54 8.16 12.31
C PHE A 267 -11.84 8.63 12.96
N ALA A 268 -12.27 9.87 12.74
CA ALA A 268 -13.53 10.38 13.25
C ALA A 268 -14.75 9.86 12.46
N ASN A 269 -14.63 9.78 11.12
CA ASN A 269 -15.78 9.56 10.25
C ASN A 269 -15.87 8.15 9.68
N PHE A 270 -14.77 7.39 9.69
CA PHE A 270 -14.72 6.06 9.09
C PHE A 270 -14.50 4.99 10.16
N ALA A 271 -14.90 3.77 9.85
CA ALA A 271 -14.72 2.58 10.69
C ALA A 271 -14.32 1.38 9.83
N PRO A 272 -13.59 0.41 10.40
CA PRO A 272 -13.35 -0.85 9.72
C PRO A 272 -14.67 -1.63 9.63
N TYR A 273 -14.94 -2.17 8.45
CA TYR A 273 -16.03 -3.09 8.20
C TYR A 273 -15.45 -4.39 7.65
N THR A 274 -15.75 -5.51 8.31
CA THR A 274 -15.32 -6.84 7.87
C THR A 274 -16.58 -7.62 7.53
N PRO A 275 -16.90 -7.83 6.24
CA PRO A 275 -18.00 -8.68 5.84
C PRO A 275 -17.74 -10.13 6.28
N ASP A 276 -18.80 -10.87 6.57
CA ASP A 276 -18.68 -12.31 6.77
C ASP A 276 -18.42 -12.98 5.41
N LEU A 277 -17.19 -13.42 5.22
CA LEU A 277 -16.74 -14.12 4.01
C LEU A 277 -16.59 -15.64 4.21
N THR A 278 -17.11 -16.21 5.29
CA THR A 278 -16.92 -17.63 5.63
C THR A 278 -17.36 -18.55 4.51
N GLU A 279 -18.50 -18.27 3.87
CA GLU A 279 -19.00 -19.07 2.75
C GLU A 279 -18.22 -18.76 1.44
N VAL A 280 -17.78 -17.52 1.26
CA VAL A 280 -17.06 -17.05 0.07
C VAL A 280 -15.65 -17.64 -0.01
N LEU A 281 -14.97 -17.76 1.13
CA LEU A 281 -13.58 -18.24 1.21
C LEU A 281 -13.47 -19.77 1.30
N THR A 282 -14.56 -20.51 1.02
CA THR A 282 -14.46 -21.97 0.89
C THR A 282 -13.58 -22.33 -0.32
N PRO A 283 -12.76 -23.40 -0.21
CA PRO A 283 -11.92 -23.82 -1.33
C PRO A 283 -12.75 -24.09 -2.59
N ILE A 284 -12.34 -23.53 -3.73
CA ILE A 284 -13.03 -23.67 -5.02
C ILE A 284 -12.49 -24.88 -5.79
N PRO A 285 -13.34 -25.64 -6.52
CA PRO A 285 -12.90 -26.74 -7.36
C PRO A 285 -11.93 -26.30 -8.46
N VAL A 286 -10.90 -27.14 -8.71
CA VAL A 286 -9.95 -26.94 -9.81
C VAL A 286 -10.07 -28.08 -10.80
N THR A 287 -10.45 -27.75 -12.03
CA THR A 287 -10.50 -28.71 -13.13
C THR A 287 -9.11 -28.89 -13.76
N MET A 288 -8.78 -30.11 -14.18
CA MET A 288 -7.49 -30.48 -14.77
C MET A 288 -6.27 -30.18 -13.89
N GLY A 289 -6.47 -29.97 -12.57
CA GLY A 289 -5.41 -29.65 -11.61
C GLY A 289 -4.83 -30.86 -10.90
N THR A 290 -3.57 -30.75 -10.44
CA THR A 290 -2.92 -31.74 -9.57
C THR A 290 -3.61 -31.84 -8.20
N GLN A 291 -4.28 -30.77 -7.78
CA GLN A 291 -5.18 -30.70 -6.63
C GLN A 291 -6.63 -30.54 -7.09
N ASP A 292 -7.58 -31.05 -6.33
CA ASP A 292 -9.00 -31.01 -6.67
C ASP A 292 -9.66 -29.69 -6.29
N THR A 293 -9.07 -28.95 -5.35
CA THR A 293 -9.51 -27.61 -4.89
C THR A 293 -8.33 -26.71 -4.62
N VAL A 294 -8.56 -25.39 -4.57
CA VAL A 294 -7.60 -24.38 -4.12
C VAL A 294 -8.23 -23.50 -3.06
N PRO A 295 -7.53 -23.24 -1.92
CA PRO A 295 -8.01 -22.32 -0.91
C PRO A 295 -7.97 -20.88 -1.41
N LEU A 296 -8.89 -20.05 -0.89
CA LEU A 296 -9.08 -18.65 -1.27
C LEU A 296 -8.71 -17.71 -0.12
N THR A 297 -8.33 -16.50 -0.47
CA THR A 297 -8.12 -15.38 0.45
C THR A 297 -8.70 -14.10 -0.11
N ALA A 298 -9.07 -13.18 0.77
CA ALA A 298 -9.49 -11.82 0.41
C ALA A 298 -8.36 -10.83 0.64
N ASP A 299 -8.18 -9.86 -0.23
CA ASP A 299 -7.21 -8.78 -0.03
C ASP A 299 -7.53 -8.03 1.29
N GLY A 300 -6.48 -7.61 2.03
CA GLY A 300 -6.65 -6.95 3.32
C GLY A 300 -7.38 -7.78 4.38
N MET A 301 -7.37 -9.11 4.29
CA MET A 301 -8.18 -10.01 5.10
C MET A 301 -9.70 -9.71 5.04
N GLY A 302 -10.15 -9.08 3.94
CA GLY A 302 -11.55 -8.71 3.72
C GLY A 302 -12.03 -7.49 4.51
N THR A 303 -11.17 -6.86 5.31
CA THR A 303 -11.54 -5.64 6.03
C THR A 303 -11.42 -4.43 5.12
N VAL A 304 -12.48 -3.64 5.06
CA VAL A 304 -12.54 -2.39 4.31
C VAL A 304 -12.90 -1.24 5.23
N VAL A 305 -12.57 -0.03 4.81
CA VAL A 305 -12.88 1.18 5.56
C VAL A 305 -14.11 1.83 4.95
N VAL A 306 -15.14 2.04 5.77
CA VAL A 306 -16.43 2.60 5.34
C VAL A 306 -16.84 3.76 6.24
N GLU A 307 -17.71 4.64 5.77
CA GLU A 307 -18.31 5.67 6.60
C GLU A 307 -19.08 5.03 7.78
N LYS A 308 -18.85 5.53 8.99
CA LYS A 308 -19.47 4.97 10.21
C LYS A 308 -20.98 4.92 10.14
N GLU A 309 -21.60 5.93 9.53
CA GLU A 309 -23.06 6.01 9.40
C GLU A 309 -23.61 4.96 8.44
N ARG A 310 -22.82 4.50 7.48
CA ARG A 310 -23.20 3.50 6.48
C ARG A 310 -22.97 2.05 6.93
N ALA A 311 -22.12 1.83 7.93
CA ALA A 311 -21.69 0.49 8.35
C ALA A 311 -22.83 -0.47 8.74
N GLY A 312 -23.98 0.03 9.19
CA GLY A 312 -25.13 -0.78 9.64
C GLY A 312 -26.08 -1.26 8.54
N GLY A 313 -25.95 -0.74 7.31
CA GLY A 313 -26.86 -1.05 6.18
C GLY A 313 -26.21 -1.77 5.03
N LEU A 314 -24.92 -2.14 5.16
CA LEU A 314 -24.14 -2.72 4.07
C LEU A 314 -24.57 -4.15 3.74
N THR A 315 -24.59 -4.47 2.46
CA THR A 315 -24.83 -5.81 1.92
C THR A 315 -23.63 -6.25 1.09
N VAL A 316 -23.55 -7.56 0.84
CA VAL A 316 -22.40 -8.18 0.16
C VAL A 316 -22.90 -8.92 -1.07
N GLN A 317 -22.30 -8.63 -2.21
CA GLN A 317 -22.51 -9.38 -3.45
C GLN A 317 -21.21 -10.05 -3.87
N THR A 318 -21.30 -11.34 -4.23
CA THR A 318 -20.13 -12.15 -4.60
C THR A 318 -20.15 -12.43 -6.10
N ASP A 319 -18.99 -12.23 -6.74
CA ASP A 319 -18.71 -12.63 -8.12
C ASP A 319 -17.52 -13.59 -8.12
N LEU A 320 -17.82 -14.90 -8.07
CA LEU A 320 -16.83 -15.99 -8.10
C LEU A 320 -17.27 -17.07 -9.08
N PRO A 321 -16.37 -17.67 -9.86
CA PRO A 321 -16.67 -18.83 -10.68
C PRO A 321 -16.96 -20.06 -9.81
N GLU A 322 -17.78 -20.99 -10.31
CA GLU A 322 -18.04 -22.26 -9.63
C GLU A 322 -16.82 -23.19 -9.60
N ALA A 323 -15.92 -23.07 -10.55
CA ALA A 323 -14.66 -23.81 -10.68
C ALA A 323 -13.66 -23.03 -11.54
N ILE A 324 -12.38 -23.31 -11.37
CA ILE A 324 -11.29 -22.75 -12.20
C ILE A 324 -10.51 -23.87 -12.88
N GLU A 325 -9.85 -23.58 -14.02
CA GLU A 325 -9.02 -24.54 -14.76
C GLU A 325 -7.53 -24.34 -14.43
N ALA A 326 -6.83 -25.44 -14.16
CA ALA A 326 -5.37 -25.43 -13.99
C ALA A 326 -4.63 -25.25 -15.34
N PRO A 327 -3.41 -24.64 -15.34
CA PRO A 327 -2.67 -24.21 -14.16
C PRO A 327 -3.15 -22.85 -13.62
N VAL A 328 -3.11 -22.68 -12.32
CA VAL A 328 -3.38 -21.40 -11.65
C VAL A 328 -2.27 -21.09 -10.67
N GLY A 329 -1.76 -19.86 -10.67
CA GLY A 329 -0.70 -19.40 -9.76
C GLY A 329 -1.25 -18.97 -8.40
N ALA A 330 -0.43 -19.02 -7.37
CA ALA A 330 -0.72 -18.36 -6.09
C ALA A 330 -0.90 -16.85 -6.31
N GLY A 331 -1.83 -16.23 -5.56
CA GLY A 331 -2.14 -14.81 -5.68
C GLY A 331 -2.96 -14.43 -6.93
N THR A 332 -3.35 -15.39 -7.78
CA THR A 332 -4.19 -15.11 -8.95
C THR A 332 -5.57 -14.64 -8.50
N GLN A 333 -5.98 -13.47 -8.97
CA GLN A 333 -7.36 -12.99 -8.75
C GLN A 333 -8.33 -13.82 -9.58
N ILE A 334 -9.32 -14.41 -8.91
CA ILE A 334 -10.33 -15.27 -9.54
C ILE A 334 -11.75 -14.70 -9.46
N GLY A 335 -11.92 -13.62 -8.71
CA GLY A 335 -13.20 -12.95 -8.55
C GLY A 335 -13.14 -11.82 -7.55
N SER A 336 -14.29 -11.40 -7.05
CA SER A 336 -14.39 -10.32 -6.08
C SER A 336 -15.64 -10.41 -5.22
N VAL A 337 -15.58 -9.71 -4.09
CA VAL A 337 -16.73 -9.42 -3.24
C VAL A 337 -16.97 -7.91 -3.30
N THR A 338 -18.18 -7.50 -3.67
CA THR A 338 -18.60 -6.10 -3.69
C THR A 338 -19.43 -5.80 -2.45
N VAL A 339 -19.01 -4.81 -1.67
CA VAL A 339 -19.77 -4.26 -0.54
C VAL A 339 -20.64 -3.13 -1.07
N LEU A 340 -21.95 -3.22 -0.79
CA LEU A 340 -22.97 -2.32 -1.30
C LEU A 340 -23.68 -1.60 -0.15
N ASP A 341 -24.03 -0.32 -0.37
CA ASP A 341 -24.98 0.44 0.40
C ASP A 341 -26.22 0.70 -0.49
N GLY A 342 -27.24 -0.13 -0.33
CA GLY A 342 -28.35 -0.22 -1.28
C GLY A 342 -27.86 -0.67 -2.67
N GLU A 343 -27.93 0.21 -3.67
CA GLU A 343 -27.42 -0.05 -5.05
C GLU A 343 -26.02 0.56 -5.29
N GLU A 344 -25.50 1.35 -4.37
CA GLU A 344 -24.21 2.02 -4.50
C GLU A 344 -23.07 1.09 -4.09
N THR A 345 -22.06 0.93 -4.96
CA THR A 345 -20.83 0.21 -4.63
C THR A 345 -19.97 1.06 -3.70
N VAL A 346 -19.77 0.56 -2.48
CA VAL A 346 -18.87 1.17 -1.49
C VAL A 346 -17.43 0.79 -1.77
N CYS A 347 -17.19 -0.50 -1.98
CA CYS A 347 -15.86 -1.01 -2.34
C CYS A 347 -15.96 -2.41 -2.94
N THR A 348 -14.86 -2.85 -3.56
CA THR A 348 -14.70 -4.19 -4.09
C THR A 348 -13.45 -4.83 -3.50
N ILE A 349 -13.59 -6.03 -2.95
CA ILE A 349 -12.52 -6.81 -2.33
C ILE A 349 -12.12 -7.92 -3.29
N PRO A 350 -10.89 -7.90 -3.85
CA PRO A 350 -10.40 -8.98 -4.69
C PRO A 350 -10.28 -10.29 -3.92
N ILE A 351 -10.71 -11.39 -4.54
CA ILE A 351 -10.52 -12.76 -4.03
C ILE A 351 -9.45 -13.45 -4.84
N ARG A 352 -8.45 -14.02 -4.15
CA ARG A 352 -7.27 -14.62 -4.76
C ARG A 352 -7.06 -16.05 -4.29
N THR A 353 -6.34 -16.82 -5.11
CA THR A 353 -5.84 -18.14 -4.74
C THR A 353 -4.69 -18.03 -3.73
N VAL A 354 -4.67 -18.89 -2.71
CA VAL A 354 -3.59 -18.91 -1.71
C VAL A 354 -2.34 -19.62 -2.23
N GLU A 355 -2.53 -20.67 -3.04
CA GLU A 355 -1.45 -21.51 -3.54
C GLU A 355 -1.58 -21.78 -5.04
N SER A 356 -0.48 -22.25 -5.65
CA SER A 356 -0.46 -22.63 -7.06
C SER A 356 -0.97 -24.05 -7.24
N VAL A 357 -1.75 -24.28 -8.31
CA VAL A 357 -2.18 -25.64 -8.73
C VAL A 357 -1.70 -25.87 -10.15
N GLU A 358 -0.82 -26.85 -10.30
CA GLU A 358 -0.29 -27.26 -11.59
C GLU A 358 -1.31 -28.08 -12.39
N ARG A 359 -1.18 -28.07 -13.72
CA ARG A 359 -2.01 -28.89 -14.60
C ARG A 359 -1.61 -30.36 -14.50
N LEU A 360 -2.59 -31.26 -14.46
CA LEU A 360 -2.37 -32.71 -14.51
C LEU A 360 -1.58 -33.10 -15.77
N GLY A 361 -0.45 -33.76 -15.56
CA GLY A 361 0.29 -34.44 -16.61
C GLY A 361 -0.35 -35.78 -17.00
N PHE A 362 0.12 -36.38 -18.12
CA PHE A 362 -0.37 -37.69 -18.58
C PHE A 362 -0.19 -38.78 -17.52
N SER A 363 0.93 -38.80 -16.80
CA SER A 363 1.21 -39.76 -15.73
C SER A 363 0.22 -39.66 -14.57
N ASP A 364 -0.20 -38.43 -14.23
CA ASP A 364 -1.12 -38.16 -13.12
C ASP A 364 -2.54 -38.64 -13.46
N ILE A 365 -2.99 -38.38 -14.71
CA ILE A 365 -4.27 -38.86 -15.22
C ILE A 365 -4.31 -40.39 -15.22
N PHE A 366 -3.23 -41.04 -15.70
CA PHE A 366 -3.16 -42.49 -15.74
C PHE A 366 -3.16 -43.10 -14.32
N SER A 367 -2.47 -42.47 -13.39
CA SER A 367 -2.45 -42.92 -11.98
C SER A 367 -3.79 -42.71 -11.27
N ARG A 368 -4.53 -41.63 -11.58
CA ARG A 368 -5.92 -41.41 -11.06
C ARG A 368 -6.89 -42.46 -11.60
N LEU A 369 -6.85 -42.72 -12.91
CA LEU A 369 -7.67 -43.76 -13.55
C LEU A 369 -7.40 -45.17 -12.95
N GLY A 370 -6.14 -45.52 -12.76
CA GLY A 370 -5.75 -46.78 -12.15
C GLY A 370 -6.29 -46.96 -10.72
N ARG A 371 -6.24 -45.88 -9.90
CA ARG A 371 -6.84 -45.89 -8.57
C ARG A 371 -8.37 -46.05 -8.61
N MET A 372 -9.06 -45.32 -9.47
CA MET A 372 -10.53 -45.43 -9.61
C MET A 372 -10.95 -46.87 -10.02
N LEU A 373 -10.25 -47.51 -10.97
CA LEU A 373 -10.53 -48.87 -11.39
C LEU A 373 -10.27 -49.89 -10.26
N MET A 374 -9.20 -49.69 -9.45
CA MET A 374 -8.94 -50.60 -8.33
C MET A 374 -9.96 -50.44 -7.17
N MET A 375 -10.47 -49.22 -6.93
CA MET A 375 -11.51 -48.97 -5.92
C MET A 375 -12.86 -49.52 -6.33
N GLN A 376 -13.20 -49.59 -7.64
CA GLN A 376 -14.42 -50.23 -8.15
C GLN A 376 -14.35 -51.76 -8.17
N ALA A 377 -13.14 -52.34 -8.17
CA ALA A 377 -12.97 -53.80 -8.14
C ALA A 377 -12.98 -54.38 -6.70
N ALA A 378 -13.11 -53.56 -5.67
CA ALA A 378 -13.16 -53.95 -4.26
C ALA A 378 -14.59 -54.03 -3.67
N TYR A 379 -15.61 -53.86 -4.52
CA TYR A 379 -17.02 -54.08 -4.23
C TYR A 379 -17.51 -55.25 -5.14
#